data_8baf327d118fcab1bb1fd50387df67e4
#
_entry.id   8baf327d118fcab1bb1fd50387df67e4
#
_cell.length_a   1.000
_cell.length_b   1.000
_cell.length_c   1.000
_cell.angle_alpha   90.00
_cell.angle_beta   90.00
_cell.angle_gamma   90.00
#
_symmetry.space_group_name_H-M   'P 1'
#
loop_
_entity.id
_entity.type
_entity.pdbx_description
1 polymer ?
#
loop_
_entity_poly.entity_id
_entity_poly.type
_entity_poly.pdbx_seq_one_letter_code
_entity_poly.pdbx_strand_id
1 'polypeptide(L)'
;MKVGLFVTNQQHLTTDMVAALEAQYVMVRYVRDRGWDSLFSGQHYLNEGNNKQLQLVPFLARLMAEAGTMTVGLGVLLLNLHNPVYVAETVASLDIMAKGNFVFGVGLGYRETEFDAFQVPSGQRVQRFEEYLQLVQRLWTEDAVSYENEMCKLDNVRMNIRPVQQPYPPIWIAANNDNAIRRAARLGDTWFINPHSTVATVRRQLDLYKDELAKHGKPWPSELPSIKEVFCAKDRKTAIELAGPYLFGKYQDYAKWGQDDAMPEDESFDQEFDDLLQDRFVLGSPQECYEQLRPYWEELGVNHLIIRTHWAGMPLSTALSSMRLISDELLPALRNV
;
A
#
# COMPACT_ATOMS: atom_id res chain seq x y z
N MET A 1 -13.25 6.78 11.64
CA MET A 1 -12.07 6.31 10.86
C MET A 1 -12.52 5.56 9.61
N LYS A 2 -11.84 5.72 8.46
CA LYS A 2 -12.03 4.87 7.28
C LYS A 2 -11.30 3.54 7.48
N VAL A 3 -11.86 2.44 6.94
CA VAL A 3 -11.25 1.11 7.01
C VAL A 3 -11.26 0.47 5.62
N GLY A 4 -10.09 0.04 5.15
CA GLY A 4 -9.90 -0.61 3.87
C GLY A 4 -9.31 -2.01 3.97
N LEU A 5 -9.38 -2.77 2.87
CA LEU A 5 -8.74 -4.08 2.72
C LEU A 5 -7.47 -3.94 1.90
N PHE A 6 -6.35 -4.46 2.41
CA PHE A 6 -5.17 -4.71 1.60
C PHE A 6 -5.20 -6.16 1.09
N VAL A 7 -5.47 -6.34 -0.19
CA VAL A 7 -5.56 -7.67 -0.81
C VAL A 7 -4.17 -8.21 -1.10
N THR A 8 -3.89 -9.39 -0.59
CA THR A 8 -2.64 -10.11 -0.87
C THR A 8 -2.74 -10.81 -2.22
N ASN A 9 -1.94 -10.36 -3.19
CA ASN A 9 -1.81 -11.01 -4.50
C ASN A 9 -0.59 -11.96 -4.61
N GLN A 10 0.25 -11.99 -3.58
CA GLN A 10 1.34 -12.95 -3.44
C GLN A 10 0.80 -14.32 -3.04
N GLN A 11 1.29 -15.37 -3.69
CA GLN A 11 0.88 -16.75 -3.44
C GLN A 11 2.09 -17.69 -3.49
N HIS A 12 2.03 -18.85 -2.84
CA HIS A 12 3.07 -19.86 -2.96
C HIS A 12 3.12 -20.45 -4.39
N LEU A 13 4.29 -20.92 -4.81
CA LEU A 13 4.50 -21.49 -6.14
C LEU A 13 3.52 -22.64 -6.47
N THR A 14 3.14 -23.43 -5.46
CA THR A 14 2.21 -24.53 -5.60
C THR A 14 0.73 -24.13 -5.68
N THR A 15 0.40 -22.88 -5.38
CA THR A 15 -0.99 -22.39 -5.37
C THR A 15 -1.57 -22.36 -6.78
N ASP A 16 -2.79 -22.85 -6.97
CA ASP A 16 -3.56 -22.57 -8.17
C ASP A 16 -3.96 -21.09 -8.20
N MET A 17 -3.41 -20.33 -9.15
CA MET A 17 -3.64 -18.89 -9.26
C MET A 17 -5.05 -18.53 -9.68
N VAL A 18 -5.77 -19.42 -10.39
CA VAL A 18 -7.17 -19.17 -10.73
C VAL A 18 -8.04 -19.30 -9.48
N ALA A 19 -7.84 -20.38 -8.71
CA ALA A 19 -8.54 -20.56 -7.44
C ALA A 19 -8.21 -19.45 -6.42
N ALA A 20 -6.94 -19.01 -6.37
CA ALA A 20 -6.53 -17.90 -5.52
C ALA A 20 -7.23 -16.58 -5.93
N LEU A 21 -7.36 -16.31 -7.23
CA LEU A 21 -8.07 -15.13 -7.72
C LEU A 21 -9.57 -15.17 -7.36
N GLU A 22 -10.23 -16.32 -7.50
CA GLU A 22 -11.62 -16.50 -7.06
C GLU A 22 -11.79 -16.26 -5.54
N ALA A 23 -10.85 -16.72 -4.74
CA ALA A 23 -10.84 -16.45 -3.31
C ALA A 23 -10.74 -14.94 -3.00
N GLN A 24 -9.93 -14.19 -3.79
CA GLN A 24 -9.85 -12.73 -3.66
C GLN A 24 -11.20 -12.06 -3.97
N TYR A 25 -11.91 -12.52 -5.02
CA TYR A 25 -13.25 -11.99 -5.32
C TYR A 25 -14.22 -12.20 -4.15
N VAL A 26 -14.19 -13.36 -3.53
CA VAL A 26 -15.03 -13.65 -2.34
C VAL A 26 -14.69 -12.67 -1.21
N MET A 27 -13.42 -12.44 -0.91
CA MET A 27 -13.00 -11.52 0.16
C MET A 27 -13.41 -10.07 -0.15
N VAL A 28 -13.21 -9.61 -1.39
CA VAL A 28 -13.57 -8.23 -1.79
C VAL A 28 -15.09 -8.02 -1.69
N ARG A 29 -15.90 -8.94 -2.21
CA ARG A 29 -17.36 -8.88 -2.06
C ARG A 29 -17.78 -8.88 -0.60
N TYR A 30 -17.12 -9.72 0.22
CA TYR A 30 -17.42 -9.84 1.64
C TYR A 30 -17.25 -8.52 2.38
N VAL A 31 -16.14 -7.81 2.19
CA VAL A 31 -15.87 -6.53 2.85
C VAL A 31 -16.70 -5.39 2.25
N ARG A 32 -16.91 -5.38 0.92
CA ARG A 32 -17.83 -4.44 0.25
C ARG A 32 -19.23 -4.47 0.87
N ASP A 33 -19.79 -5.68 1.00
CA ASP A 33 -21.16 -5.86 1.50
C ASP A 33 -21.30 -5.51 3.00
N ARG A 34 -20.14 -5.33 3.69
CA ARG A 34 -20.06 -4.89 5.09
C ARG A 34 -19.62 -3.44 5.27
N GLY A 35 -19.57 -2.69 4.15
CA GLY A 35 -19.34 -1.26 4.18
C GLY A 35 -17.90 -0.84 4.50
N TRP A 36 -16.89 -1.66 4.13
CA TRP A 36 -15.52 -1.18 4.16
C TRP A 36 -15.30 -0.11 3.08
N ASP A 37 -14.37 0.82 3.31
CA ASP A 37 -14.25 2.04 2.50
C ASP A 37 -13.36 1.89 1.29
N SER A 38 -12.35 1.00 1.33
CA SER A 38 -11.32 0.99 0.29
C SER A 38 -10.67 -0.38 0.07
N LEU A 39 -10.00 -0.49 -1.07
CA LEU A 39 -9.32 -1.70 -1.55
C LEU A 39 -7.94 -1.34 -2.10
N PHE A 40 -6.88 -1.94 -1.58
CA PHE A 40 -5.50 -1.73 -2.02
C PHE A 40 -4.78 -3.05 -2.28
N SER A 41 -3.78 -3.04 -3.14
CA SER A 41 -2.82 -4.14 -3.31
C SER A 41 -1.46 -3.60 -3.73
N GLY A 42 -0.39 -4.39 -3.50
CA GLY A 42 0.98 -4.00 -3.79
C GLY A 42 1.56 -4.63 -5.04
N GLN A 43 2.75 -4.18 -5.43
CA GLN A 43 3.46 -4.63 -6.60
C GLN A 43 4.86 -5.16 -6.25
N HIS A 44 5.18 -6.30 -6.83
CA HIS A 44 6.54 -6.80 -7.02
C HIS A 44 6.66 -7.49 -8.38
N TYR A 45 7.84 -7.43 -8.96
CA TYR A 45 8.19 -8.18 -10.16
C TYR A 45 9.18 -9.28 -9.80
N LEU A 46 9.25 -10.33 -10.61
CA LEU A 46 10.26 -11.38 -10.52
C LEU A 46 10.43 -11.88 -9.07
N ASN A 47 9.31 -12.30 -8.47
CA ASN A 47 9.31 -12.80 -7.10
C ASN A 47 10.26 -14.00 -6.98
N GLU A 48 11.09 -13.97 -5.96
CA GLU A 48 12.07 -15.01 -5.65
C GLU A 48 11.55 -15.93 -4.54
N GLY A 49 12.24 -17.05 -4.34
CA GLY A 49 11.89 -18.01 -3.32
C GLY A 49 10.62 -18.80 -3.68
N ASN A 50 9.71 -18.95 -2.72
CA ASN A 50 8.49 -19.74 -2.87
C ASN A 50 7.26 -18.90 -3.24
N ASN A 51 7.45 -17.75 -3.86
CA ASN A 51 6.37 -16.79 -4.13
C ASN A 51 6.16 -16.54 -5.62
N LYS A 52 4.91 -16.35 -6.01
CA LYS A 52 4.46 -15.83 -7.30
C LYS A 52 3.33 -14.82 -7.10
N GLN A 53 3.14 -13.92 -8.06
CA GLN A 53 2.24 -12.78 -7.89
C GLN A 53 1.60 -12.38 -9.21
N LEU A 54 0.32 -12.00 -9.16
CA LEU A 54 -0.34 -11.31 -10.28
C LEU A 54 0.15 -9.87 -10.36
N GLN A 55 0.26 -9.33 -11.57
CA GLN A 55 0.62 -7.93 -11.75
C GLN A 55 -0.47 -7.00 -11.25
N LEU A 56 -0.04 -5.92 -10.56
CA LEU A 56 -0.90 -5.03 -9.80
C LEU A 56 -2.02 -4.41 -10.63
N VAL A 57 -1.69 -3.82 -11.78
CA VAL A 57 -2.66 -3.07 -12.59
C VAL A 57 -3.79 -3.97 -13.12
N PRO A 58 -3.53 -5.07 -13.83
CA PRO A 58 -4.61 -5.95 -14.31
C PRO A 58 -5.37 -6.62 -13.15
N PHE A 59 -4.68 -6.93 -12.04
CA PHE A 59 -5.32 -7.49 -10.86
C PHE A 59 -6.32 -6.52 -10.24
N LEU A 60 -5.92 -5.27 -9.94
CA LEU A 60 -6.83 -4.27 -9.37
C LEU A 60 -7.94 -3.86 -10.34
N ALA A 61 -7.64 -3.70 -11.63
CA ALA A 61 -8.67 -3.43 -12.64
C ALA A 61 -9.76 -4.51 -12.64
N ARG A 62 -9.38 -5.78 -12.48
CA ARG A 62 -10.36 -6.87 -12.36
C ARG A 62 -11.13 -6.80 -11.03
N LEU A 63 -10.46 -6.48 -9.91
CA LEU A 63 -11.11 -6.38 -8.60
C LEU A 63 -12.06 -5.19 -8.49
N MET A 64 -11.86 -4.12 -9.26
CA MET A 64 -12.79 -2.96 -9.30
C MET A 64 -14.23 -3.37 -9.61
N ALA A 65 -14.44 -4.39 -10.44
CA ALA A 65 -15.77 -4.91 -10.74
C ALA A 65 -16.47 -5.51 -9.51
N GLU A 66 -15.70 -5.97 -8.52
CA GLU A 66 -16.19 -6.55 -7.27
C GLU A 66 -16.28 -5.51 -6.14
N ALA A 67 -15.52 -4.42 -6.23
CA ALA A 67 -15.36 -3.43 -5.17
C ALA A 67 -16.57 -2.49 -5.01
N GLY A 68 -17.43 -2.38 -6.01
CA GLY A 68 -18.59 -1.49 -5.95
C GLY A 68 -18.21 -0.02 -5.86
N THR A 69 -18.56 0.64 -4.77
CA THR A 69 -18.26 2.06 -4.51
C THR A 69 -17.03 2.26 -3.62
N MET A 70 -16.32 1.21 -3.25
CA MET A 70 -15.10 1.34 -2.47
C MET A 70 -14.04 2.11 -3.26
N THR A 71 -13.27 2.94 -2.57
CA THR A 71 -12.07 3.55 -3.18
C THR A 71 -11.05 2.47 -3.50
N VAL A 72 -10.54 2.44 -4.72
CA VAL A 72 -9.50 1.48 -5.12
C VAL A 72 -8.17 2.20 -5.27
N GLY A 73 -7.09 1.63 -4.75
CA GLY A 73 -5.78 2.29 -4.80
C GLY A 73 -4.62 1.34 -5.07
N LEU A 74 -3.58 1.90 -5.69
CA LEU A 74 -2.29 1.22 -5.84
C LEU A 74 -1.54 1.31 -4.51
N GLY A 75 -1.11 0.19 -3.98
CA GLY A 75 -0.45 0.16 -2.67
C GLY A 75 0.90 -0.57 -2.64
N VAL A 76 1.85 -0.22 -3.52
CA VAL A 76 2.05 0.91 -4.42
C VAL A 76 2.51 0.47 -5.80
N LEU A 77 2.40 1.38 -6.80
CA LEU A 77 3.06 1.22 -8.09
C LEU A 77 4.53 1.65 -7.97
N LEU A 78 5.46 0.87 -8.51
CA LEU A 78 6.89 1.23 -8.59
C LEU A 78 7.11 2.17 -9.79
N LEU A 79 6.85 3.46 -9.58
CA LEU A 79 6.75 4.47 -10.63
C LEU A 79 7.98 4.55 -11.55
N ASN A 80 9.16 4.50 -10.97
CA ASN A 80 10.43 4.66 -11.68
C ASN A 80 10.82 3.47 -12.57
N LEU A 81 10.10 2.35 -12.47
CA LEU A 81 10.26 1.22 -13.39
C LEU A 81 9.48 1.38 -14.70
N HIS A 82 8.57 2.34 -14.79
CA HIS A 82 7.64 2.49 -15.91
C HIS A 82 7.84 3.79 -16.67
N ASN A 83 7.48 3.78 -17.97
CA ASN A 83 7.43 5.00 -18.76
C ASN A 83 6.33 5.94 -18.22
N PRO A 84 6.58 7.24 -18.02
CA PRO A 84 5.62 8.17 -17.43
C PRO A 84 4.35 8.36 -18.27
N VAL A 85 4.42 8.26 -19.60
CA VAL A 85 3.23 8.32 -20.47
C VAL A 85 2.35 7.11 -20.25
N TYR A 86 2.95 5.91 -20.19
CA TYR A 86 2.22 4.68 -19.88
C TYR A 86 1.52 4.79 -18.51
N VAL A 87 2.22 5.31 -17.49
CA VAL A 87 1.63 5.49 -16.15
C VAL A 87 0.49 6.50 -16.19
N ALA A 88 0.68 7.65 -16.83
CA ALA A 88 -0.33 8.70 -16.91
C ALA A 88 -1.65 8.19 -17.54
N GLU A 89 -1.56 7.50 -18.68
CA GLU A 89 -2.74 6.92 -19.34
C GLU A 89 -3.35 5.76 -18.56
N THR A 90 -2.52 4.91 -17.96
CA THR A 90 -2.99 3.79 -17.13
C THR A 90 -3.78 4.30 -15.93
N VAL A 91 -3.23 5.28 -15.20
CA VAL A 91 -3.88 5.83 -14.01
C VAL A 91 -5.16 6.59 -14.37
N ALA A 92 -5.17 7.37 -15.46
CA ALA A 92 -6.38 8.02 -15.95
C ALA A 92 -7.46 6.98 -16.29
N SER A 93 -7.07 5.87 -16.92
CA SER A 93 -7.99 4.77 -17.23
C SER A 93 -8.56 4.12 -15.97
N LEU A 94 -7.72 3.85 -14.98
CA LEU A 94 -8.13 3.28 -13.69
C LEU A 94 -9.06 4.22 -12.93
N ASP A 95 -8.79 5.51 -12.94
CA ASP A 95 -9.63 6.52 -12.30
C ASP A 95 -11.03 6.61 -12.95
N ILE A 96 -11.08 6.56 -14.29
CA ILE A 96 -12.34 6.49 -15.04
C ILE A 96 -13.10 5.20 -14.69
N MET A 97 -12.42 4.05 -14.67
CA MET A 97 -13.04 2.76 -14.33
C MET A 97 -13.57 2.75 -12.89
N ALA A 98 -12.86 3.39 -11.97
CA ALA A 98 -13.27 3.58 -10.57
C ALA A 98 -14.27 4.73 -10.38
N LYS A 99 -14.67 5.44 -11.46
CA LYS A 99 -15.61 6.58 -11.43
C LYS A 99 -15.17 7.70 -10.47
N GLY A 100 -13.86 7.98 -10.42
CA GLY A 100 -13.29 8.97 -9.52
C GLY A 100 -13.07 8.49 -8.07
N ASN A 101 -13.22 7.20 -7.77
CA ASN A 101 -12.90 6.60 -6.48
C ASN A 101 -11.55 5.86 -6.56
N PHE A 102 -10.50 6.56 -6.94
CA PHE A 102 -9.18 5.98 -7.16
C PHE A 102 -8.08 6.75 -6.43
N VAL A 103 -7.06 6.02 -5.96
CA VAL A 103 -5.85 6.57 -5.33
C VAL A 103 -4.62 6.12 -6.11
N PHE A 104 -3.81 7.08 -6.52
CA PHE A 104 -2.51 6.83 -7.14
C PHE A 104 -1.43 6.66 -6.07
N GLY A 105 -1.33 5.46 -5.52
CA GLY A 105 -0.26 5.12 -4.58
C GLY A 105 1.02 4.74 -5.31
N VAL A 106 2.13 5.40 -4.97
CA VAL A 106 3.44 5.22 -5.62
C VAL A 106 4.56 4.99 -4.62
N GLY A 107 5.56 4.25 -5.05
CA GLY A 107 6.77 3.96 -4.27
C GLY A 107 8.00 3.89 -5.14
N LEU A 108 9.17 4.03 -4.49
CA LEU A 108 10.48 3.98 -5.15
C LEU A 108 10.88 2.55 -5.52
N GLY A 109 10.48 1.56 -4.73
CA GLY A 109 11.04 0.21 -4.78
C GLY A 109 12.40 0.12 -4.08
N TYR A 110 12.84 -1.12 -3.82
CA TYR A 110 14.08 -1.40 -3.11
C TYR A 110 14.85 -2.60 -3.67
N ARG A 111 14.19 -3.50 -4.42
CA ARG A 111 14.80 -4.74 -4.93
C ARG A 111 15.65 -4.47 -6.18
N GLU A 112 16.95 -4.78 -6.10
CA GLU A 112 17.86 -4.58 -7.22
C GLU A 112 17.51 -5.44 -8.43
N THR A 113 17.04 -6.68 -8.22
CA THR A 113 16.55 -7.57 -9.29
C THR A 113 15.47 -6.89 -10.16
N GLU A 114 14.59 -6.08 -9.56
CA GLU A 114 13.57 -5.34 -10.30
C GLU A 114 14.21 -4.22 -11.13
N PHE A 115 15.12 -3.45 -10.54
CA PHE A 115 15.82 -2.37 -11.25
C PHE A 115 16.64 -2.88 -12.44
N ASP A 116 17.40 -3.95 -12.24
CA ASP A 116 18.21 -4.57 -13.29
C ASP A 116 17.35 -5.07 -14.45
N ALA A 117 16.27 -5.78 -14.16
CA ALA A 117 15.37 -6.31 -15.17
C ALA A 117 14.67 -5.22 -16.00
N PHE A 118 14.36 -4.07 -15.38
CA PHE A 118 13.79 -2.92 -16.05
C PHE A 118 14.83 -1.94 -16.58
N GLN A 119 16.12 -2.28 -16.48
CA GLN A 119 17.25 -1.45 -16.96
C GLN A 119 17.24 -0.04 -16.34
N VAL A 120 16.89 0.04 -15.06
CA VAL A 120 16.91 1.29 -14.30
C VAL A 120 18.15 1.31 -13.42
N PRO A 121 19.16 2.14 -13.70
CA PRO A 121 20.32 2.25 -12.84
C PRO A 121 19.91 2.64 -11.41
N SER A 122 20.36 1.89 -10.41
CA SER A 122 19.99 2.12 -9.00
C SER A 122 20.32 3.53 -8.51
N GLY A 123 21.41 4.12 -9.02
CA GLY A 123 21.79 5.51 -8.75
C GLY A 123 20.83 6.57 -9.31
N GLN A 124 20.03 6.24 -10.32
CA GLN A 124 19.06 7.16 -10.92
C GLN A 124 17.64 7.00 -10.36
N ARG A 125 17.39 6.01 -9.53
CA ARG A 125 16.03 5.65 -9.07
C ARG A 125 15.25 6.80 -8.43
N VAL A 126 15.93 7.62 -7.63
CA VAL A 126 15.30 8.77 -6.94
C VAL A 126 14.96 9.87 -7.93
N GLN A 127 15.93 10.25 -8.80
CA GLN A 127 15.73 11.26 -9.82
C GLN A 127 14.59 10.88 -10.76
N ARG A 128 14.59 9.63 -11.27
CA ARG A 128 13.50 9.12 -12.12
C ARG A 128 12.15 9.19 -11.44
N PHE A 129 12.08 8.80 -10.17
CA PHE A 129 10.82 8.85 -9.41
C PHE A 129 10.27 10.28 -9.33
N GLU A 130 11.12 11.25 -8.96
CA GLU A 130 10.72 12.64 -8.80
C GLU A 130 10.32 13.28 -10.13
N GLU A 131 11.14 13.11 -11.17
CA GLU A 131 10.87 13.65 -12.49
C GLU A 131 9.65 13.00 -13.15
N TYR A 132 9.50 11.67 -13.02
CA TYR A 132 8.36 10.97 -13.61
C TYR A 132 7.04 11.32 -12.91
N LEU A 133 7.06 11.52 -11.59
CA LEU A 133 5.87 11.96 -10.87
C LEU A 133 5.42 13.34 -11.34
N GLN A 134 6.35 14.28 -11.47
CA GLN A 134 6.06 15.62 -12.01
C GLN A 134 5.58 15.55 -13.46
N LEU A 135 6.19 14.72 -14.29
CA LEU A 135 5.80 14.58 -15.69
C LEU A 135 4.41 13.96 -15.83
N VAL A 136 4.08 12.98 -15.01
CA VAL A 136 2.73 12.39 -14.95
C VAL A 136 1.69 13.44 -14.56
N GLN A 137 1.96 14.28 -13.55
CA GLN A 137 1.07 15.40 -13.16
C GLN A 137 0.88 16.41 -14.28
N ARG A 138 1.98 16.79 -14.98
CA ARG A 138 1.92 17.69 -16.15
C ARG A 138 1.08 17.11 -17.29
N LEU A 139 1.23 15.81 -17.59
CA LEU A 139 0.43 15.12 -18.61
C LEU A 139 -1.07 15.14 -18.28
N TRP A 140 -1.44 15.16 -17.01
CA TRP A 140 -2.85 15.27 -16.60
C TRP A 140 -3.40 16.70 -16.63
N THR A 141 -2.55 17.71 -16.44
CA THR A 141 -3.00 19.09 -16.16
C THR A 141 -2.70 20.08 -17.30
N GLU A 142 -1.65 19.85 -18.09
CA GLU A 142 -1.28 20.73 -19.20
C GLU A 142 -1.95 20.29 -20.52
N ASP A 143 -2.22 21.25 -21.42
CA ASP A 143 -2.79 20.94 -22.73
C ASP A 143 -1.80 20.21 -23.63
N ALA A 144 -0.53 20.56 -23.54
CA ALA A 144 0.55 19.90 -24.25
C ALA A 144 1.83 19.94 -23.43
N VAL A 145 2.59 18.86 -23.46
CA VAL A 145 3.81 18.70 -22.69
C VAL A 145 4.99 18.51 -23.63
N SER A 146 6.01 19.34 -23.47
CA SER A 146 7.36 19.10 -24.01
C SER A 146 8.31 18.84 -22.85
N TYR A 147 9.12 17.81 -22.96
CA TYR A 147 10.09 17.39 -21.97
C TYR A 147 11.20 16.59 -22.63
N GLU A 148 12.45 16.84 -22.27
CA GLU A 148 13.60 16.09 -22.79
C GLU A 148 14.65 15.92 -21.70
N ASN A 149 15.01 14.68 -21.44
CA ASN A 149 16.20 14.27 -20.72
C ASN A 149 16.71 12.92 -21.25
N GLU A 150 17.73 12.35 -20.62
CA GLU A 150 18.30 11.05 -21.02
C GLU A 150 17.29 9.88 -20.94
N MET A 151 16.24 10.02 -20.13
CA MET A 151 15.30 8.94 -19.82
C MET A 151 13.97 9.04 -20.57
N CYS A 152 13.58 10.25 -21.02
CA CYS A 152 12.28 10.50 -21.65
C CYS A 152 12.34 11.74 -22.55
N LYS A 153 11.74 11.61 -23.74
CA LYS A 153 11.59 12.74 -24.68
C LYS A 153 10.14 12.83 -25.14
N LEU A 154 9.54 14.00 -24.92
CA LEU A 154 8.20 14.37 -25.38
C LEU A 154 8.31 15.69 -26.15
N ASP A 155 7.68 15.77 -27.31
CA ASP A 155 7.64 16.98 -28.13
C ASP A 155 6.17 17.35 -28.40
N ASN A 156 5.68 18.37 -27.73
CA ASN A 156 4.31 18.89 -27.84
C ASN A 156 3.22 17.80 -27.75
N VAL A 157 3.43 16.84 -26.84
CA VAL A 157 2.54 15.68 -26.66
C VAL A 157 1.24 16.12 -25.95
N ARG A 158 0.10 15.70 -26.48
CA ARG A 158 -1.22 15.93 -25.89
C ARG A 158 -1.81 14.61 -25.41
N MET A 159 -2.20 14.57 -24.14
CA MET A 159 -2.89 13.43 -23.59
C MET A 159 -4.42 13.69 -23.60
N ASN A 160 -5.14 12.96 -24.45
CA ASN A 160 -6.59 13.17 -24.62
C ASN A 160 -7.43 12.48 -23.53
N ILE A 161 -6.94 11.36 -22.98
CA ILE A 161 -7.57 10.72 -21.83
C ILE A 161 -7.14 11.42 -20.54
N ARG A 162 -8.09 11.84 -19.71
CA ARG A 162 -7.81 12.56 -18.45
C ARG A 162 -8.46 11.84 -17.29
N PRO A 163 -7.91 11.94 -16.07
CA PRO A 163 -8.61 11.48 -14.87
C PRO A 163 -9.97 12.18 -14.70
N VAL A 164 -10.91 11.50 -14.06
CA VAL A 164 -12.18 12.09 -13.63
C VAL A 164 -11.97 13.06 -12.49
N GLN A 165 -11.07 12.69 -11.56
CA GLN A 165 -10.71 13.53 -10.42
C GLN A 165 -9.87 14.73 -10.87
N GLN A 166 -10.15 15.91 -10.28
CA GLN A 166 -9.48 17.15 -10.62
C GLN A 166 -8.73 17.71 -9.40
N PRO A 167 -7.46 18.15 -9.57
CA PRO A 167 -6.70 18.18 -10.85
C PRO A 167 -6.22 16.80 -11.29
N TYR A 168 -6.18 15.80 -10.39
CA TYR A 168 -5.81 14.40 -10.63
C TYR A 168 -6.17 13.54 -9.39
N PRO A 169 -6.11 12.19 -9.48
CA PRO A 169 -6.31 11.31 -8.33
C PRO A 169 -5.31 11.60 -7.21
N PRO A 170 -5.70 11.51 -5.93
CA PRO A 170 -4.80 11.72 -4.80
C PRO A 170 -3.53 10.87 -4.91
N ILE A 171 -2.38 11.51 -4.72
CA ILE A 171 -1.06 10.89 -4.82
C ILE A 171 -0.57 10.52 -3.41
N TRP A 172 -0.56 9.22 -3.11
CA TRP A 172 -0.05 8.69 -1.86
C TRP A 172 1.36 8.12 -2.05
N ILE A 173 2.34 8.63 -1.33
CA ILE A 173 3.72 8.20 -1.48
C ILE A 173 4.13 7.30 -0.31
N ALA A 174 4.49 6.04 -0.62
CA ALA A 174 5.08 5.15 0.37
C ALA A 174 6.52 5.58 0.68
N ALA A 175 6.84 5.62 1.96
CA ALA A 175 8.15 6.02 2.45
C ALA A 175 8.47 5.25 3.73
N ASN A 176 9.72 4.75 3.85
CA ASN A 176 10.18 3.94 4.98
C ASN A 176 11.30 4.63 5.77
N ASN A 177 12.19 5.38 5.11
CA ASN A 177 13.30 6.09 5.74
C ASN A 177 13.13 7.60 5.67
N ASP A 178 13.93 8.33 6.42
CA ASP A 178 13.80 9.77 6.62
C ASP A 178 13.85 10.57 5.31
N ASN A 179 14.73 10.22 4.36
CA ASN A 179 14.81 10.89 3.07
C ASN A 179 13.57 10.65 2.20
N ALA A 180 13.02 9.44 2.27
CA ALA A 180 11.77 9.11 1.59
C ALA A 180 10.57 9.83 2.23
N ILE A 181 10.54 9.99 3.56
CA ILE A 181 9.51 10.75 4.28
C ILE A 181 9.53 12.23 3.84
N ARG A 182 10.72 12.86 3.79
CA ARG A 182 10.84 14.24 3.27
C ARG A 182 10.34 14.36 1.83
N ARG A 183 10.63 13.36 0.99
CA ARG A 183 10.12 13.30 -0.39
C ARG A 183 8.61 13.17 -0.43
N ALA A 184 8.03 12.31 0.40
CA ALA A 184 6.57 12.15 0.49
C ALA A 184 5.88 13.46 0.91
N ALA A 185 6.42 14.17 1.89
CA ALA A 185 5.91 15.48 2.31
C ALA A 185 5.97 16.52 1.17
N ARG A 186 7.08 16.56 0.43
CA ARG A 186 7.28 17.52 -0.63
C ARG A 186 6.41 17.27 -1.87
N LEU A 187 6.30 16.02 -2.31
CA LEU A 187 5.74 15.66 -3.63
C LEU A 187 4.34 15.03 -3.58
N GLY A 188 3.97 14.35 -2.50
CA GLY A 188 2.70 13.66 -2.38
C GLY A 188 1.59 14.52 -1.77
N ASP A 189 0.35 14.06 -1.88
CA ASP A 189 -0.78 14.61 -1.13
C ASP A 189 -0.79 14.06 0.30
N THR A 190 -0.30 12.83 0.49
CA THR A 190 -0.07 12.24 1.81
C THR A 190 1.04 11.20 1.79
N TRP A 191 1.58 10.94 2.98
CA TRP A 191 2.45 9.80 3.24
C TRP A 191 1.62 8.53 3.46
N PHE A 192 1.90 7.48 2.69
CA PHE A 192 1.30 6.17 2.84
C PHE A 192 2.15 5.33 3.80
N ILE A 193 1.73 5.25 5.06
CA ILE A 193 2.48 4.59 6.13
C ILE A 193 2.48 3.08 5.92
N ASN A 194 3.68 2.50 5.89
CA ASN A 194 3.89 1.06 5.71
C ASN A 194 3.45 0.24 6.95
N PRO A 195 3.20 -1.08 6.82
CA PRO A 195 2.79 -1.92 7.95
C PRO A 195 3.94 -2.34 8.88
N HIS A 196 5.19 -2.09 8.50
CA HIS A 196 6.36 -2.75 9.06
C HIS A 196 6.95 -2.01 10.27
N SER A 197 6.82 -0.68 10.29
CA SER A 197 7.40 0.17 11.33
C SER A 197 6.66 0.04 12.65
N THR A 198 7.41 0.16 13.75
CA THR A 198 6.86 0.27 15.10
C THR A 198 6.16 1.61 15.29
N VAL A 199 5.29 1.72 16.30
CA VAL A 199 4.59 2.98 16.66
C VAL A 199 5.60 4.08 16.99
N ALA A 200 6.69 3.73 17.70
CA ALA A 200 7.73 4.67 18.07
C ALA A 200 8.45 5.26 16.84
N THR A 201 8.80 4.41 15.88
CA THR A 201 9.41 4.84 14.61
C THR A 201 8.47 5.74 13.82
N VAL A 202 7.21 5.37 13.67
CA VAL A 202 6.23 6.20 12.93
C VAL A 202 6.04 7.55 13.63
N ARG A 203 5.99 7.60 14.98
CA ARG A 203 5.86 8.85 15.73
C ARG A 203 7.03 9.80 15.42
N ARG A 204 8.28 9.32 15.51
CA ARG A 204 9.47 10.10 15.17
C ARG A 204 9.42 10.59 13.71
N GLN A 205 9.03 9.73 12.79
CA GLN A 205 8.93 10.07 11.37
C GLN A 205 7.80 11.05 11.07
N LEU A 206 6.72 11.05 11.85
CA LEU A 206 5.65 12.03 11.70
C LEU A 206 6.09 13.45 12.10
N ASP A 207 6.95 13.58 13.08
CA ASP A 207 7.52 14.90 13.41
C ASP A 207 8.37 15.43 12.26
N LEU A 208 9.21 14.56 11.68
CA LEU A 208 9.96 14.88 10.45
C LEU A 208 9.04 15.26 9.28
N TYR A 209 7.95 14.52 9.09
CA TYR A 209 6.96 14.76 8.04
C TYR A 209 6.27 16.12 8.21
N LYS A 210 5.86 16.47 9.44
CA LYS A 210 5.26 17.77 9.79
C LYS A 210 6.21 18.93 9.49
N ASP A 211 7.48 18.80 9.93
CA ASP A 211 8.50 19.82 9.71
C ASP A 211 8.72 20.05 8.20
N GLU A 212 8.73 18.98 7.41
CA GLU A 212 8.96 19.08 5.98
C GLU A 212 7.75 19.67 5.24
N LEU A 213 6.52 19.32 5.64
CA LEU A 213 5.30 19.99 5.14
C LEU A 213 5.36 21.50 5.39
N ALA A 214 5.73 21.91 6.62
CA ALA A 214 5.83 23.31 6.98
C ALA A 214 6.86 24.08 6.14
N LYS A 215 8.03 23.48 5.87
CA LYS A 215 9.07 24.07 4.99
C LYS A 215 8.57 24.33 3.57
N HIS A 216 7.64 23.51 3.08
CA HIS A 216 7.05 23.62 1.75
C HIS A 216 5.69 24.34 1.74
N GLY A 217 5.25 24.90 2.87
CA GLY A 217 3.97 25.61 2.96
C GLY A 217 2.74 24.71 2.71
N LYS A 218 2.89 23.39 2.91
CA LYS A 218 1.80 22.43 2.71
C LYS A 218 1.02 22.20 4.00
N PRO A 219 -0.32 22.11 3.93
CA PRO A 219 -1.13 21.79 5.09
C PRO A 219 -0.94 20.32 5.51
N TRP A 220 -1.36 20.00 6.73
CA TRP A 220 -1.53 18.61 7.15
C TRP A 220 -2.54 17.89 6.23
N PRO A 221 -2.27 16.66 5.78
CA PRO A 221 -3.17 15.96 4.87
C PRO A 221 -4.53 15.69 5.55
N SER A 222 -5.60 15.82 4.78
CA SER A 222 -6.95 15.48 5.24
C SER A 222 -7.13 13.99 5.52
N GLU A 223 -6.28 13.16 4.91
CA GLU A 223 -6.26 11.71 5.05
C GLU A 223 -4.83 11.23 5.26
N LEU A 224 -4.58 10.55 6.38
CA LEU A 224 -3.30 9.92 6.71
C LEU A 224 -3.51 8.40 6.77
N PRO A 225 -3.19 7.67 5.68
CA PRO A 225 -3.41 6.24 5.60
C PRO A 225 -2.27 5.44 6.22
N SER A 226 -2.61 4.34 6.91
CA SER A 226 -1.65 3.34 7.38
C SER A 226 -2.10 1.94 7.04
N ILE A 227 -1.19 1.11 6.53
CA ILE A 227 -1.41 -0.32 6.38
C ILE A 227 -1.07 -1.01 7.69
N LYS A 228 -1.88 -1.99 8.12
CA LYS A 228 -1.55 -2.85 9.26
C LYS A 228 -1.93 -4.30 9.00
N GLU A 229 -1.10 -5.19 9.54
CA GLU A 229 -1.37 -6.62 9.63
C GLU A 229 -2.28 -6.86 10.81
N VAL A 230 -3.55 -7.19 10.56
CA VAL A 230 -4.57 -7.36 11.62
C VAL A 230 -5.26 -8.71 11.48
N PHE A 231 -5.35 -9.47 12.56
CA PHE A 231 -6.11 -10.70 12.57
C PHE A 231 -6.90 -10.86 13.89
N CYS A 232 -8.22 -10.88 13.77
CA CYS A 232 -9.10 -11.10 14.89
C CYS A 232 -9.47 -12.58 15.05
N ALA A 233 -9.41 -13.07 16.28
CA ALA A 233 -9.90 -14.38 16.70
C ALA A 233 -10.64 -14.24 18.04
N LYS A 234 -10.96 -15.35 18.72
CA LYS A 234 -11.61 -15.29 20.04
C LYS A 234 -10.73 -14.67 21.14
N ASP A 235 -9.40 -14.82 21.01
CA ASP A 235 -8.37 -14.30 21.91
C ASP A 235 -7.01 -14.18 21.19
N ARG A 236 -6.03 -13.51 21.84
CA ARG A 236 -4.69 -13.30 21.29
C ARG A 236 -3.97 -14.62 21.00
N LYS A 237 -4.06 -15.61 21.88
CA LYS A 237 -3.41 -16.91 21.68
C LYS A 237 -3.91 -17.57 20.40
N THR A 238 -5.22 -17.64 20.21
CA THR A 238 -5.83 -18.22 19.01
C THR A 238 -5.48 -17.42 17.75
N ALA A 239 -5.43 -16.08 17.83
CA ALA A 239 -5.04 -15.25 16.71
C ALA A 239 -3.59 -15.54 16.27
N ILE A 240 -2.67 -15.68 17.22
CA ILE A 240 -1.27 -16.05 16.98
C ILE A 240 -1.18 -17.46 16.38
N GLU A 241 -1.89 -18.43 16.91
CA GLU A 241 -1.91 -19.80 16.38
C GLU A 241 -2.40 -19.86 14.92
N LEU A 242 -3.42 -19.08 14.57
CA LEU A 242 -4.01 -19.08 13.24
C LEU A 242 -3.26 -18.23 12.21
N ALA A 243 -2.74 -17.08 12.58
CA ALA A 243 -2.11 -16.12 11.66
C ALA A 243 -0.57 -16.14 11.70
N GLY A 244 0.01 -16.44 12.86
CA GLY A 244 1.45 -16.36 13.12
C GLY A 244 2.33 -17.07 12.09
N PRO A 245 2.07 -18.34 11.73
CA PRO A 245 2.91 -19.03 10.75
C PRO A 245 2.98 -18.33 9.38
N TYR A 246 1.88 -17.72 8.92
CA TYR A 246 1.82 -17.01 7.64
C TYR A 246 2.49 -15.63 7.71
N LEU A 247 2.32 -14.93 8.83
CA LEU A 247 3.00 -13.66 9.09
C LEU A 247 4.51 -13.85 9.17
N PHE A 248 4.98 -14.81 9.94
CA PHE A 248 6.40 -15.09 10.10
C PHE A 248 7.04 -15.45 8.75
N GLY A 249 6.43 -16.36 7.99
CA GLY A 249 6.91 -16.72 6.65
C GLY A 249 7.02 -15.52 5.71
N LYS A 250 6.04 -14.62 5.72
CA LYS A 250 6.08 -13.38 4.94
C LYS A 250 7.26 -12.48 5.33
N TYR A 251 7.50 -12.28 6.62
CA TYR A 251 8.58 -11.40 7.10
C TYR A 251 9.96 -12.01 6.85
N GLN A 252 10.09 -13.33 6.93
CA GLN A 252 11.32 -14.02 6.51
C GLN A 252 11.61 -13.84 5.01
N ASP A 253 10.59 -13.87 4.15
CA ASP A 253 10.77 -13.61 2.72
C ASP A 253 11.17 -12.15 2.47
N TYR A 254 10.58 -11.20 3.20
CA TYR A 254 10.90 -9.78 3.08
C TYR A 254 12.32 -9.45 3.56
N ALA A 255 12.80 -10.08 4.64
CA ALA A 255 14.20 -9.97 5.06
C ALA A 255 15.17 -10.46 3.96
N LYS A 256 14.87 -11.61 3.35
CA LYS A 256 15.67 -12.13 2.21
C LYS A 256 15.67 -11.22 0.99
N TRP A 257 14.63 -10.42 0.80
CA TRP A 257 14.51 -9.46 -0.32
C TRP A 257 15.14 -8.10 -0.02
N GLY A 258 15.71 -7.89 1.18
CA GLY A 258 16.32 -6.63 1.60
C GLY A 258 15.31 -5.52 1.87
N GLN A 259 14.08 -5.87 2.31
CA GLN A 259 13.08 -4.85 2.68
C GLN A 259 13.51 -4.05 3.90
N ASP A 260 14.18 -4.66 4.85
CA ASP A 260 14.69 -4.02 6.06
C ASP A 260 15.85 -3.07 5.78
N ASP A 261 16.66 -3.28 4.73
CA ASP A 261 17.66 -2.30 4.27
C ASP A 261 17.03 -0.95 3.87
N ALA A 262 15.76 -0.95 3.50
CA ALA A 262 15.01 0.26 3.16
C ALA A 262 14.35 0.92 4.38
N MET A 263 14.40 0.30 5.56
CA MET A 263 13.85 0.78 6.82
C MET A 263 14.91 1.58 7.62
N PRO A 264 14.53 2.29 8.71
CA PRO A 264 15.50 2.81 9.68
C PRO A 264 16.36 1.69 10.30
N GLU A 265 17.60 2.02 10.67
CA GLU A 265 18.61 1.06 11.17
C GLU A 265 18.16 0.26 12.41
N ASP A 266 17.20 0.75 13.17
CA ASP A 266 16.61 0.11 14.35
C ASP A 266 15.43 -0.84 14.03
N GLU A 267 15.07 -0.97 12.74
CA GLU A 267 13.95 -1.80 12.26
C GLU A 267 14.48 -3.01 11.46
N SER A 268 14.75 -4.13 12.11
CA SER A 268 15.12 -5.39 11.44
C SER A 268 13.97 -6.38 11.38
N PHE A 269 13.96 -7.23 10.36
CA PHE A 269 13.04 -8.37 10.23
C PHE A 269 13.71 -9.71 10.53
N ASP A 270 15.03 -9.74 10.62
CA ASP A 270 15.82 -10.92 11.03
C ASP A 270 15.78 -11.04 12.56
N GLN A 271 14.61 -11.37 13.08
CA GLN A 271 14.31 -11.48 14.50
C GLN A 271 13.42 -12.70 14.74
N GLU A 272 13.39 -13.15 16.01
CA GLU A 272 12.44 -14.18 16.43
C GLU A 272 11.00 -13.67 16.32
N PHE A 273 10.05 -14.58 16.10
CA PHE A 273 8.66 -14.20 15.87
C PHE A 273 8.06 -13.40 17.04
N ASP A 274 8.41 -13.75 18.28
CA ASP A 274 7.89 -13.05 19.46
C ASP A 274 8.35 -11.58 19.53
N ASP A 275 9.55 -11.27 19.04
CA ASP A 275 10.06 -9.90 18.94
C ASP A 275 9.34 -9.13 17.81
N LEU A 276 9.06 -9.80 16.68
CA LEU A 276 8.30 -9.23 15.58
C LEU A 276 6.82 -8.96 15.95
N LEU A 277 6.26 -9.69 16.92
CA LEU A 277 4.89 -9.46 17.39
C LEU A 277 4.69 -8.10 18.05
N GLN A 278 5.77 -7.50 18.57
CA GLN A 278 5.67 -6.24 19.28
C GLN A 278 5.45 -5.09 18.31
N ASP A 279 4.32 -4.38 18.44
CA ASP A 279 3.93 -3.17 17.69
C ASP A 279 3.77 -3.33 16.16
N ARG A 280 4.16 -4.48 15.56
CA ARG A 280 4.03 -4.70 14.11
C ARG A 280 2.73 -5.38 13.73
N PHE A 281 2.33 -6.39 14.49
CA PHE A 281 1.12 -7.16 14.22
C PHE A 281 0.05 -6.90 15.26
N VAL A 282 -1.17 -6.72 14.78
CA VAL A 282 -2.36 -6.52 15.61
C VAL A 282 -3.14 -7.82 15.63
N LEU A 283 -2.95 -8.61 16.69
CA LEU A 283 -3.51 -9.94 16.82
C LEU A 283 -4.27 -10.07 18.15
N GLY A 284 -5.50 -10.60 18.12
CA GLY A 284 -6.27 -10.80 19.34
C GLY A 284 -7.76 -10.92 19.10
N SER A 285 -8.52 -10.79 20.19
CA SER A 285 -9.97 -10.53 20.13
C SER A 285 -10.20 -9.13 19.51
N PRO A 286 -11.41 -8.82 19.03
CA PRO A 286 -11.75 -7.49 18.55
C PRO A 286 -11.39 -6.37 19.54
N GLN A 287 -11.61 -6.57 20.84
CA GLN A 287 -11.24 -5.62 21.88
C GLN A 287 -9.72 -5.48 22.02
N GLU A 288 -8.97 -6.56 22.03
CA GLU A 288 -7.51 -6.52 22.11
C GLU A 288 -6.93 -5.86 20.86
N CYS A 289 -7.49 -6.10 19.67
CA CYS A 289 -7.09 -5.43 18.43
C CYS A 289 -7.38 -3.92 18.46
N TYR A 290 -8.54 -3.53 19.01
CA TYR A 290 -8.89 -2.12 19.20
C TYR A 290 -7.87 -1.39 20.08
N GLU A 291 -7.48 -1.99 21.22
CA GLU A 291 -6.49 -1.41 22.13
C GLU A 291 -5.10 -1.29 21.47
N GLN A 292 -4.68 -2.31 20.70
CA GLN A 292 -3.40 -2.29 19.98
C GLN A 292 -3.40 -1.24 18.85
N LEU A 293 -4.54 -0.94 18.25
CA LEU A 293 -4.67 0.07 17.19
C LEU A 293 -4.82 1.49 17.75
N ARG A 294 -5.19 1.66 19.03
CA ARG A 294 -5.46 2.98 19.64
C ARG A 294 -4.37 4.03 19.40
N PRO A 295 -3.07 3.73 19.54
CA PRO A 295 -2.01 4.71 19.27
C PRO A 295 -2.04 5.29 17.84
N TYR A 296 -2.57 4.54 16.87
CA TYR A 296 -2.58 4.99 15.47
C TYR A 296 -3.47 6.22 15.26
N TRP A 297 -4.61 6.32 15.92
CA TRP A 297 -5.45 7.52 15.79
C TRP A 297 -5.21 8.54 16.92
N GLU A 298 -4.96 8.11 18.14
CA GLU A 298 -4.78 9.04 19.27
C GLU A 298 -3.43 9.77 19.21
N GLU A 299 -2.35 9.08 18.82
CA GLU A 299 -1.00 9.64 18.84
C GLU A 299 -0.50 9.99 17.43
N LEU A 300 -0.79 9.14 16.44
CA LEU A 300 -0.24 9.32 15.10
C LEU A 300 -1.18 10.07 14.15
N GLY A 301 -2.46 10.22 14.50
CA GLY A 301 -3.44 10.94 13.68
C GLY A 301 -3.87 10.17 12.41
N VAL A 302 -3.64 8.84 12.37
CA VAL A 302 -4.14 7.98 11.29
C VAL A 302 -5.67 8.00 11.29
N ASN A 303 -6.26 8.28 10.14
CA ASN A 303 -7.71 8.33 9.94
C ASN A 303 -8.21 7.43 8.81
N HIS A 304 -7.30 6.70 8.15
CA HIS A 304 -7.61 5.62 7.22
C HIS A 304 -6.73 4.40 7.49
N LEU A 305 -7.33 3.35 8.05
CA LEU A 305 -6.65 2.09 8.36
C LEU A 305 -6.88 1.09 7.24
N ILE A 306 -5.81 0.60 6.60
CA ILE A 306 -5.88 -0.39 5.54
C ILE A 306 -5.39 -1.73 6.09
N ILE A 307 -6.32 -2.64 6.28
CA ILE A 307 -6.09 -3.90 6.99
C ILE A 307 -5.68 -4.99 6.01
N ARG A 308 -4.57 -5.68 6.29
CA ARG A 308 -4.25 -6.98 5.71
C ARG A 308 -4.57 -8.06 6.72
N THR A 309 -5.43 -9.00 6.36
CA THR A 309 -5.88 -10.11 7.22
C THR A 309 -5.85 -11.47 6.51
N HIS A 310 -5.17 -11.53 5.37
CA HIS A 310 -4.91 -12.75 4.60
C HIS A 310 -3.49 -12.73 4.05
N TRP A 311 -2.79 -13.86 4.13
CA TRP A 311 -1.41 -14.04 3.66
C TRP A 311 -1.30 -15.29 2.80
N ALA A 312 -0.22 -15.40 2.01
CA ALA A 312 0.04 -16.54 1.13
C ALA A 312 -0.09 -17.87 1.89
N GLY A 313 -0.84 -18.80 1.33
CA GLY A 313 -1.08 -20.12 1.92
C GLY A 313 -2.16 -20.18 2.99
N MET A 314 -2.68 -19.06 3.49
CA MET A 314 -3.78 -19.07 4.46
C MET A 314 -5.08 -19.53 3.81
N PRO A 315 -5.83 -20.49 4.41
CA PRO A 315 -7.14 -20.89 3.91
C PRO A 315 -8.13 -19.72 3.90
N LEU A 316 -8.93 -19.61 2.84
CA LEU A 316 -9.98 -18.59 2.72
C LEU A 316 -10.93 -18.57 3.92
N SER A 317 -11.32 -19.75 4.44
CA SER A 317 -12.21 -19.85 5.62
C SER A 317 -11.60 -19.21 6.86
N THR A 318 -10.28 -19.33 7.05
CA THR A 318 -9.54 -18.71 8.16
C THR A 318 -9.55 -17.18 8.01
N ALA A 319 -9.26 -16.66 6.83
CA ALA A 319 -9.31 -15.22 6.55
C ALA A 319 -10.74 -14.67 6.77
N LEU A 320 -11.76 -15.33 6.24
CA LEU A 320 -13.16 -14.93 6.40
C LEU A 320 -13.64 -14.96 7.86
N SER A 321 -13.12 -15.87 8.69
CA SER A 321 -13.43 -15.88 10.13
C SER A 321 -12.93 -14.61 10.83
N SER A 322 -11.71 -14.17 10.51
CA SER A 322 -11.17 -12.92 11.02
C SER A 322 -11.91 -11.69 10.44
N MET A 323 -12.16 -11.67 9.13
CA MET A 323 -12.91 -10.60 8.48
C MET A 323 -14.31 -10.42 9.08
N ARG A 324 -14.95 -11.52 9.52
CA ARG A 324 -16.24 -11.46 10.21
C ARG A 324 -16.12 -10.72 11.53
N LEU A 325 -15.19 -11.11 12.40
CA LEU A 325 -14.99 -10.46 13.70
C LEU A 325 -14.58 -8.98 13.52
N ILE A 326 -13.71 -8.69 12.54
CA ILE A 326 -13.35 -7.32 12.20
C ILE A 326 -14.60 -6.53 11.79
N SER A 327 -15.42 -7.06 10.90
CA SER A 327 -16.59 -6.35 10.37
C SER A 327 -17.71 -6.19 11.39
N ASP A 328 -17.96 -7.22 12.20
CA ASP A 328 -19.11 -7.25 13.11
C ASP A 328 -18.82 -6.53 14.44
N GLU A 329 -17.56 -6.48 14.90
CA GLU A 329 -17.19 -5.97 16.22
C GLU A 329 -16.15 -4.85 16.17
N LEU A 330 -15.02 -5.00 15.44
CA LEU A 330 -13.96 -4.02 15.42
C LEU A 330 -14.31 -2.79 14.56
N LEU A 331 -14.86 -2.98 13.37
CA LEU A 331 -15.23 -1.90 12.45
C LEU A 331 -16.23 -0.91 13.07
N PRO A 332 -17.32 -1.32 13.74
CA PRO A 332 -18.21 -0.37 14.42
C PRO A 332 -17.49 0.47 15.49
N ALA A 333 -16.56 -0.12 16.24
CA ALA A 333 -15.77 0.61 17.23
C ALA A 333 -14.84 1.64 16.55
N LEU A 334 -14.16 1.27 15.46
CA LEU A 334 -13.30 2.16 14.69
C LEU A 334 -14.05 3.30 13.98
N ARG A 335 -15.34 3.14 13.69
CA ARG A 335 -16.18 4.19 13.09
C ARG A 335 -16.49 5.33 14.06
N ASN A 336 -16.36 5.09 15.35
CA ASN A 336 -16.69 6.04 16.42
C ASN A 336 -15.47 6.86 16.91
N VAL A 337 -14.31 6.69 16.27
CA VAL A 337 -13.07 7.42 16.57
C VAL A 337 -12.71 8.41 15.46
#